data_35644cc44b4f247675854eda685fb4e7
#
_entry.id   35644cc44b4f247675854eda685fb4e7
#
_cell.length_a   1.000
_cell.length_b   1.000
_cell.length_c   1.000
_cell.angle_alpha   90.00
_cell.angle_beta   90.00
_cell.angle_gamma   90.00
#
_symmetry.space_group_name_H-M   'P 1'
#
loop_
_entity.id
_entity.type
_entity.pdbx_description
1 polymer ?
#
loop_
_entity_poly.entity_id
_entity_poly.type
_entity_poly.pdbx_seq_one_letter_code
_entity_poly.pdbx_strand_id
1 'polypeptide(L)'
;VTVNVTDNGQGELVADVKDNNPTFTNTYKAATTTATITATKVLNGKALEADKYEFELKEGDKVVATAKNAADGTVTFPAISYDAAGPHTYTITEKAGSEAGVTYDTATHEVTVNVTDNGQGQLVAAVTGNNPTFTNTYKAAKTSATITAKKVLNGKVLEAGKYEFELKEGDKVVDTATNAADGTVTFKDIEYAAVENHTYTISEKAGSEGGVTYDTAKHEVKVAVT
;
A
#
# COMPACT_ATOMS: atom_id res chain seq x y z
N VAL A 1 -2.73 64.82 -29.06
CA VAL A 1 -1.88 65.50 -30.08
C VAL A 1 -2.50 66.86 -30.42
N THR A 2 -1.74 67.93 -30.23
CA THR A 2 -2.14 69.29 -30.58
C THR A 2 -1.24 69.77 -31.71
N VAL A 3 -1.82 70.33 -32.75
CA VAL A 3 -1.08 70.93 -33.82
C VAL A 3 -1.26 72.44 -33.75
N ASN A 4 -0.17 73.15 -33.55
CA ASN A 4 -0.16 74.63 -33.62
C ASN A 4 0.37 75.05 -35.01
N VAL A 5 -0.43 75.79 -35.72
CA VAL A 5 -0.02 76.35 -37.05
C VAL A 5 0.13 77.85 -36.88
N THR A 6 1.31 78.36 -37.21
CA THR A 6 1.63 79.78 -37.14
C THR A 6 2.21 80.25 -38.47
N ASP A 7 1.89 81.52 -38.89
CA ASP A 7 2.55 82.17 -40.02
C ASP A 7 3.95 82.65 -39.54
N ASN A 8 5.04 82.33 -40.27
CA ASN A 8 6.38 82.71 -39.97
C ASN A 8 6.74 84.17 -40.39
N GLY A 9 5.77 84.93 -40.98
CA GLY A 9 5.97 86.27 -41.42
C GLY A 9 6.76 86.38 -42.78
N GLN A 10 7.09 85.22 -43.39
CA GLN A 10 7.80 85.13 -44.63
C GLN A 10 6.95 84.48 -45.76
N GLY A 11 5.63 84.43 -45.53
CA GLY A 11 4.67 83.85 -46.45
C GLY A 11 4.54 82.32 -46.35
N GLU A 12 5.06 81.73 -45.26
CA GLU A 12 4.96 80.26 -44.99
C GLU A 12 4.30 79.96 -43.68
N LEU A 13 3.47 78.90 -43.66
CA LEU A 13 2.89 78.33 -42.44
C LEU A 13 3.83 77.30 -41.85
N VAL A 14 4.06 77.36 -40.50
CA VAL A 14 4.83 76.37 -39.76
C VAL A 14 3.88 75.63 -38.82
N ALA A 15 3.90 74.29 -38.88
CA ALA A 15 3.14 73.42 -37.98
C ALA A 15 4.06 72.87 -36.91
N ASP A 16 3.69 73.10 -35.66
CA ASP A 16 4.32 72.51 -34.46
C ASP A 16 3.35 71.48 -33.85
N VAL A 17 3.76 70.22 -33.81
CA VAL A 17 2.96 69.13 -33.31
C VAL A 17 3.41 68.80 -31.89
N LYS A 18 2.56 68.99 -30.90
CA LYS A 18 2.77 68.66 -29.50
C LYS A 18 2.13 67.32 -29.17
N ASP A 19 2.73 66.59 -28.22
CA ASP A 19 2.31 65.24 -27.79
C ASP A 19 2.24 64.27 -28.97
N ASN A 20 3.18 64.44 -29.91
CA ASN A 20 3.35 63.54 -31.03
C ASN A 20 3.99 62.22 -30.57
N ASN A 21 3.61 61.11 -31.16
CA ASN A 21 4.05 59.75 -30.82
C ASN A 21 3.38 59.20 -29.53
N PRO A 22 2.04 59.18 -29.43
CA PRO A 22 1.35 58.51 -28.33
C PRO A 22 1.66 57.02 -28.31
N THR A 23 1.77 56.46 -27.12
CA THR A 23 1.98 55.01 -26.95
C THR A 23 0.65 54.31 -26.72
N PHE A 24 0.41 53.24 -27.47
CA PHE A 24 -0.73 52.33 -27.29
C PHE A 24 -0.18 51.02 -26.69
N THR A 25 -0.70 50.63 -25.54
CA THR A 25 -0.28 49.42 -24.83
C THR A 25 -1.43 48.43 -24.77
N ASN A 26 -1.22 47.26 -25.36
CA ASN A 26 -2.10 46.09 -25.13
C ASN A 26 -1.42 45.11 -24.17
N THR A 27 -2.21 44.50 -23.33
CA THR A 27 -1.73 43.46 -22.39
C THR A 27 -2.35 42.14 -22.82
N TYR A 28 -1.51 41.14 -23.03
CA TYR A 28 -1.92 39.77 -23.24
C TYR A 28 -1.73 38.98 -21.97
N LYS A 29 -2.73 38.18 -21.55
CA LYS A 29 -2.66 37.18 -20.50
C LYS A 29 -3.55 36.01 -20.88
N ALA A 30 -2.95 34.81 -20.97
CA ALA A 30 -3.70 33.59 -21.23
C ALA A 30 -4.56 33.22 -19.98
N ALA A 31 -5.69 32.59 -20.24
CA ALA A 31 -6.55 32.04 -19.19
C ALA A 31 -5.85 30.86 -18.48
N THR A 32 -6.13 30.70 -17.20
CA THR A 32 -5.59 29.63 -16.36
C THR A 32 -6.02 28.23 -16.87
N THR A 33 -5.22 27.22 -16.55
CA THR A 33 -5.55 25.82 -16.80
C THR A 33 -5.40 24.99 -15.51
N THR A 34 -5.89 23.76 -15.53
CA THR A 34 -5.73 22.82 -14.39
C THR A 34 -5.22 21.48 -14.87
N ALA A 35 -4.52 20.76 -13.97
CA ALA A 35 -4.19 19.36 -14.16
C ALA A 35 -4.58 18.54 -12.92
N THR A 36 -5.02 17.31 -13.15
CA THR A 36 -5.27 16.31 -12.10
C THR A 36 -4.20 15.24 -12.18
N ILE A 37 -3.54 14.99 -11.06
CA ILE A 37 -2.54 13.94 -10.89
C ILE A 37 -3.21 12.78 -10.17
N THR A 38 -2.91 11.55 -10.60
CA THR A 38 -3.45 10.31 -10.05
C THR A 38 -2.34 9.32 -9.74
N ALA A 39 -2.65 8.35 -8.90
CA ALA A 39 -1.82 7.16 -8.65
C ALA A 39 -2.74 5.95 -8.46
N THR A 40 -2.15 4.76 -8.44
CA THR A 40 -2.85 3.51 -8.17
C THR A 40 -2.26 2.85 -6.93
N LYS A 41 -3.13 2.44 -5.99
CA LYS A 41 -2.76 1.64 -4.81
C LYS A 41 -3.12 0.19 -5.02
N VAL A 42 -2.18 -0.71 -4.73
CA VAL A 42 -2.36 -2.15 -4.69
C VAL A 42 -2.00 -2.67 -3.29
N LEU A 43 -2.80 -3.56 -2.73
CA LEU A 43 -2.49 -4.31 -1.52
C LEU A 43 -2.51 -5.81 -1.85
N ASN A 44 -1.35 -6.45 -1.81
CA ASN A 44 -1.25 -7.90 -1.98
C ASN A 44 -1.50 -8.62 -0.66
N GLY A 45 -2.22 -9.74 -0.70
CA GLY A 45 -2.46 -10.62 0.45
C GLY A 45 -3.67 -10.26 1.32
N LYS A 46 -4.32 -9.13 1.07
CA LYS A 46 -5.54 -8.69 1.77
C LYS A 46 -6.38 -7.80 0.85
N ALA A 47 -7.69 -7.75 1.07
CA ALA A 47 -8.56 -6.83 0.35
C ALA A 47 -8.19 -5.38 0.69
N LEU A 48 -8.16 -4.52 -0.34
CA LEU A 48 -7.94 -3.09 -0.18
C LEU A 48 -9.22 -2.41 0.28
N GLU A 49 -9.11 -1.63 1.35
CA GLU A 49 -10.21 -0.80 1.86
C GLU A 49 -9.97 0.66 1.47
N ALA A 50 -11.06 1.41 1.24
CA ALA A 50 -10.97 2.84 0.96
C ALA A 50 -10.40 3.62 2.15
N ASP A 51 -9.73 4.73 1.88
CA ASP A 51 -9.19 5.69 2.85
C ASP A 51 -8.12 5.15 3.82
N LYS A 52 -7.57 3.97 3.53
CA LYS A 52 -6.55 3.32 4.37
C LYS A 52 -5.16 3.88 4.21
N TYR A 53 -4.77 4.21 2.98
CA TYR A 53 -3.42 4.65 2.64
C TYR A 53 -3.45 6.09 2.14
N GLU A 54 -2.56 6.92 2.70
CA GLU A 54 -2.46 8.35 2.37
C GLU A 54 -1.20 8.60 1.54
N PHE A 55 -1.35 9.49 0.56
CA PHE A 55 -0.29 9.87 -0.38
C PHE A 55 -0.03 11.37 -0.29
N GLU A 56 1.22 11.75 -0.43
CA GLU A 56 1.66 13.13 -0.53
C GLU A 56 2.13 13.45 -1.95
N LEU A 57 1.67 14.58 -2.46
CA LEU A 57 2.15 15.19 -3.69
C LEU A 57 3.01 16.39 -3.30
N LYS A 58 4.27 16.39 -3.71
CA LYS A 58 5.23 17.45 -3.39
C LYS A 58 5.75 18.12 -4.66
N GLU A 59 5.96 19.44 -4.59
CA GLU A 59 6.74 20.21 -5.54
C GLU A 59 8.00 20.69 -4.82
N GLY A 60 9.16 20.13 -5.17
CA GLY A 60 10.36 20.22 -4.35
C GLY A 60 10.11 19.62 -2.96
N ASP A 61 10.42 20.37 -1.89
CA ASP A 61 10.18 19.92 -0.50
C ASP A 61 8.78 20.25 0.04
N LYS A 62 7.98 20.99 -0.74
CA LYS A 62 6.66 21.45 -0.29
C LYS A 62 5.58 20.45 -0.64
N VAL A 63 4.81 19.99 0.35
CA VAL A 63 3.55 19.25 0.12
C VAL A 63 2.52 20.22 -0.46
N VAL A 64 2.06 19.94 -1.67
CA VAL A 64 1.06 20.76 -2.39
C VAL A 64 -0.34 20.15 -2.31
N ALA A 65 -0.43 18.82 -2.16
CA ALA A 65 -1.69 18.11 -1.96
C ALA A 65 -1.48 16.78 -1.25
N THR A 66 -2.55 16.26 -0.66
CA THR A 66 -2.65 14.88 -0.15
C THR A 66 -3.90 14.21 -0.70
N ALA A 67 -3.86 12.90 -0.83
CA ALA A 67 -5.00 12.09 -1.25
C ALA A 67 -4.97 10.73 -0.57
N LYS A 68 -6.12 10.05 -0.51
CA LYS A 68 -6.24 8.68 -0.03
C LYS A 68 -6.74 7.77 -1.16
N ASN A 69 -6.48 6.49 -1.03
CA ASN A 69 -6.96 5.52 -1.99
C ASN A 69 -8.49 5.30 -1.89
N ALA A 70 -9.14 5.14 -3.02
CA ALA A 70 -10.49 4.55 -3.11
C ALA A 70 -10.42 3.02 -2.95
N ALA A 71 -11.58 2.36 -2.82
CA ALA A 71 -11.66 0.89 -2.67
C ALA A 71 -11.12 0.13 -3.89
N ASP A 72 -11.20 0.73 -5.08
CA ASP A 72 -10.66 0.17 -6.33
C ASP A 72 -9.15 0.43 -6.52
N GLY A 73 -8.53 1.13 -5.56
CA GLY A 73 -7.11 1.49 -5.58
C GLY A 73 -6.81 2.83 -6.23
N THR A 74 -7.78 3.52 -6.81
CA THR A 74 -7.56 4.84 -7.41
C THR A 74 -7.19 5.85 -6.33
N VAL A 75 -6.13 6.63 -6.59
CA VAL A 75 -5.72 7.79 -5.78
C VAL A 75 -5.81 9.01 -6.67
N THR A 76 -6.66 9.98 -6.32
CA THR A 76 -6.87 11.20 -7.10
C THR A 76 -6.55 12.41 -6.25
N PHE A 77 -5.53 13.17 -6.64
CA PHE A 77 -5.20 14.42 -5.96
C PHE A 77 -6.13 15.55 -6.41
N PRO A 78 -6.37 16.56 -5.56
CA PRO A 78 -7.05 17.78 -5.96
C PRO A 78 -6.41 18.40 -7.19
N ALA A 79 -7.23 18.95 -8.10
CA ALA A 79 -6.74 19.62 -9.29
C ALA A 79 -5.85 20.82 -8.93
N ILE A 80 -4.71 20.95 -9.62
CA ILE A 80 -3.76 22.06 -9.45
C ILE A 80 -4.00 23.07 -10.57
N SER A 81 -4.10 24.34 -10.20
CA SER A 81 -4.26 25.45 -11.13
C SER A 81 -2.93 26.08 -11.52
N TYR A 82 -2.80 26.43 -12.82
CA TYR A 82 -1.62 27.09 -13.38
C TYR A 82 -2.03 28.40 -14.06
N ASP A 83 -1.31 29.48 -13.77
CA ASP A 83 -1.55 30.82 -14.29
C ASP A 83 -0.40 31.34 -15.20
N ALA A 84 0.65 30.54 -15.37
CA ALA A 84 1.80 30.80 -16.22
C ALA A 84 2.26 29.53 -16.96
N ALA A 85 2.86 29.70 -18.11
CA ALA A 85 3.52 28.61 -18.84
C ALA A 85 4.84 28.25 -18.16
N GLY A 86 5.15 26.96 -18.16
CA GLY A 86 6.38 26.40 -17.58
C GLY A 86 6.24 24.93 -17.22
N PRO A 87 7.34 24.22 -16.96
CA PRO A 87 7.34 22.88 -16.43
C PRO A 87 7.19 22.91 -14.90
N HIS A 88 6.37 21.98 -14.36
CA HIS A 88 6.22 21.71 -12.95
C HIS A 88 6.53 20.25 -12.70
N THR A 89 7.44 19.97 -11.78
CA THR A 89 7.83 18.60 -11.41
C THR A 89 7.35 18.30 -10.00
N TYR A 90 6.59 17.23 -9.90
CA TYR A 90 6.02 16.72 -8.65
C TYR A 90 6.59 15.36 -8.31
N THR A 91 6.65 15.06 -7.02
CA THR A 91 6.92 13.71 -6.52
C THR A 91 5.71 13.19 -5.74
N ILE A 92 5.35 11.93 -5.97
CA ILE A 92 4.32 11.23 -5.21
C ILE A 92 5.02 10.22 -4.31
N THR A 93 4.65 10.20 -3.03
CA THR A 93 5.08 9.21 -2.05
C THR A 93 3.90 8.70 -1.24
N GLU A 94 3.93 7.43 -0.85
CA GLU A 94 3.00 6.91 0.16
C GLU A 94 3.50 7.27 1.55
N LYS A 95 2.62 7.71 2.44
CA LYS A 95 2.97 7.93 3.84
C LYS A 95 3.15 6.60 4.54
N ALA A 96 4.26 6.43 5.24
CA ALA A 96 4.48 5.26 6.08
C ALA A 96 3.36 5.15 7.14
N GLY A 97 2.83 3.95 7.30
CA GLY A 97 1.83 3.62 8.30
C GLY A 97 2.35 2.57 9.29
N SER A 98 1.44 2.08 10.14
CA SER A 98 1.76 1.10 11.19
C SER A 98 0.77 -0.07 11.25
N GLU A 99 0.08 -0.37 10.15
CA GLU A 99 -0.84 -1.52 10.12
C GLU A 99 -0.04 -2.83 10.27
N ALA A 100 -0.44 -3.64 11.27
CA ALA A 100 0.25 -4.90 11.56
C ALA A 100 0.20 -5.85 10.35
N GLY A 101 1.33 -6.44 10.03
CA GLY A 101 1.49 -7.35 8.90
C GLY A 101 1.63 -6.65 7.54
N VAL A 102 1.54 -5.32 7.44
CA VAL A 102 1.70 -4.58 6.18
C VAL A 102 3.13 -4.08 6.02
N THR A 103 3.73 -4.41 4.89
CA THR A 103 4.96 -3.80 4.39
C THR A 103 4.55 -2.71 3.39
N TYR A 104 4.91 -1.46 3.70
CA TYR A 104 4.57 -0.28 2.91
C TYR A 104 5.55 -0.08 1.75
N ASP A 105 5.02 0.42 0.64
CA ASP A 105 5.83 0.87 -0.49
C ASP A 105 6.59 2.14 -0.12
N THR A 106 7.88 2.18 -0.40
CA THR A 106 8.76 3.33 -0.13
C THR A 106 9.21 4.04 -1.40
N ALA A 107 8.65 3.67 -2.54
CA ALA A 107 8.99 4.28 -3.81
C ALA A 107 8.59 5.75 -3.86
N THR A 108 9.37 6.51 -4.63
CA THR A 108 9.07 7.89 -5.00
C THR A 108 8.89 7.94 -6.51
N HIS A 109 7.76 8.46 -6.96
CA HIS A 109 7.46 8.58 -8.38
C HIS A 109 7.39 10.05 -8.79
N GLU A 110 8.04 10.37 -9.91
CA GLU A 110 8.02 11.70 -10.48
C GLU A 110 6.89 11.84 -11.51
N VAL A 111 6.19 12.97 -11.46
CA VAL A 111 5.16 13.39 -12.40
C VAL A 111 5.49 14.79 -12.87
N THR A 112 5.54 15.00 -14.16
CA THR A 112 5.77 16.32 -14.75
C THR A 112 4.49 16.85 -15.39
N VAL A 113 4.12 18.09 -15.07
CA VAL A 113 3.08 18.85 -15.75
C VAL A 113 3.74 19.95 -16.56
N ASN A 114 3.68 19.85 -17.89
CA ASN A 114 4.19 20.88 -18.78
C ASN A 114 3.03 21.80 -19.21
N VAL A 115 3.08 23.06 -18.79
CA VAL A 115 2.09 24.08 -19.12
C VAL A 115 2.62 24.92 -20.27
N THR A 116 1.85 25.00 -21.35
CA THR A 116 2.18 25.79 -22.55
C THR A 116 1.09 26.80 -22.86
N ASP A 117 1.46 27.94 -23.40
CA ASP A 117 0.52 28.91 -23.98
C ASP A 117 0.25 28.52 -25.43
N ASN A 118 -1.03 28.35 -25.82
CA ASN A 118 -1.41 27.99 -27.18
C ASN A 118 -1.41 29.17 -28.14
N GLY A 119 -1.08 30.39 -27.68
CA GLY A 119 -1.10 31.63 -28.47
C GLY A 119 -2.49 32.15 -28.79
N GLN A 120 -3.54 31.49 -28.29
CA GLN A 120 -4.95 31.85 -28.52
C GLN A 120 -5.67 32.31 -27.23
N GLY A 121 -4.87 32.70 -26.22
CA GLY A 121 -5.40 33.19 -24.94
C GLY A 121 -5.68 32.07 -23.93
N GLN A 122 -5.13 30.84 -24.08
CA GLN A 122 -5.35 29.74 -23.21
C GLN A 122 -4.03 29.04 -22.84
N LEU A 123 -3.86 28.67 -21.57
CA LEU A 123 -2.85 27.73 -21.13
C LEU A 123 -3.36 26.29 -21.32
N VAL A 124 -2.47 25.38 -21.68
CA VAL A 124 -2.72 23.93 -21.84
C VAL A 124 -1.73 23.18 -20.99
N ALA A 125 -2.23 22.26 -20.13
CA ALA A 125 -1.40 21.41 -19.27
C ALA A 125 -1.33 19.99 -19.83
N ALA A 126 -0.12 19.47 -20.00
CA ALA A 126 0.16 18.09 -20.38
C ALA A 126 0.86 17.36 -19.24
N VAL A 127 0.31 16.23 -18.79
CA VAL A 127 0.84 15.44 -17.66
C VAL A 127 1.62 14.24 -18.19
N THR A 128 2.85 14.04 -17.70
CA THR A 128 3.70 12.90 -18.02
C THR A 128 4.08 12.16 -16.75
N GLY A 129 4.16 10.82 -16.79
CA GLY A 129 4.42 9.98 -15.62
C GLY A 129 3.22 9.84 -14.67
N ASN A 130 2.02 10.19 -15.15
CA ASN A 130 0.79 10.11 -14.35
C ASN A 130 0.40 8.66 -14.06
N ASN A 131 -0.29 8.48 -12.93
CA ASN A 131 -0.82 7.20 -12.45
C ASN A 131 0.24 6.11 -12.15
N PRO A 132 1.32 6.42 -11.40
CA PRO A 132 2.23 5.39 -10.90
C PRO A 132 1.53 4.45 -9.93
N THR A 133 2.07 3.23 -9.78
CA THR A 133 1.51 2.21 -8.89
C THR A 133 2.36 2.07 -7.62
N PHE A 134 1.70 2.08 -6.46
CA PHE A 134 2.28 1.79 -5.15
C PHE A 134 1.74 0.45 -4.65
N THR A 135 2.63 -0.47 -4.28
CA THR A 135 2.26 -1.82 -3.89
C THR A 135 2.68 -2.12 -2.45
N ASN A 136 1.70 -2.29 -1.56
CA ASN A 136 1.93 -2.83 -0.22
C ASN A 136 1.69 -4.34 -0.22
N THR A 137 2.34 -5.02 0.73
CA THR A 137 2.14 -6.46 0.92
C THR A 137 1.71 -6.72 2.35
N TYR A 138 0.57 -7.39 2.50
CA TYR A 138 0.11 -7.90 3.78
C TYR A 138 0.53 -9.35 3.97
N LYS A 139 1.06 -9.65 5.14
CA LYS A 139 1.34 -11.01 5.59
C LYS A 139 0.99 -11.12 7.08
N ALA A 140 0.07 -12.03 7.40
CA ALA A 140 -0.25 -12.34 8.78
C ALA A 140 1.00 -12.89 9.52
N ALA A 141 1.12 -12.56 10.80
CA ALA A 141 2.12 -13.18 11.66
C ALA A 141 1.84 -14.69 11.79
N LYS A 142 2.88 -15.47 11.94
CA LYS A 142 2.74 -16.89 12.27
C LYS A 142 2.10 -17.06 13.64
N THR A 143 1.35 -18.13 13.79
CA THR A 143 0.83 -18.60 15.08
C THR A 143 1.27 -20.03 15.33
N SER A 144 1.08 -20.54 16.54
CA SER A 144 1.34 -21.94 16.87
C SER A 144 0.23 -22.55 17.71
N ALA A 145 0.14 -23.88 17.69
CA ALA A 145 -0.72 -24.64 18.59
C ALA A 145 0.01 -25.87 19.12
N THR A 146 -0.23 -26.19 20.39
CA THR A 146 0.23 -27.42 21.05
C THR A 146 -0.90 -28.43 21.01
N ILE A 147 -0.63 -29.63 20.49
CA ILE A 147 -1.56 -30.76 20.51
C ILE A 147 -1.21 -31.67 21.68
N THR A 148 -2.21 -32.12 22.41
CA THR A 148 -2.03 -33.00 23.57
C THR A 148 -2.95 -34.22 23.50
N ALA A 149 -2.55 -35.30 24.18
CA ALA A 149 -3.37 -36.50 24.41
C ALA A 149 -3.23 -36.96 25.86
N LYS A 150 -4.03 -37.95 26.23
CA LYS A 150 -4.01 -38.54 27.58
C LYS A 150 -3.81 -40.04 27.47
N LYS A 151 -2.76 -40.55 28.10
CA LYS A 151 -2.56 -41.99 28.32
C LYS A 151 -3.16 -42.43 29.65
N VAL A 152 -3.90 -43.50 29.64
CA VAL A 152 -4.39 -44.19 30.85
C VAL A 152 -3.90 -45.63 30.81
N LEU A 153 -3.38 -46.12 31.91
CA LEU A 153 -3.03 -47.51 32.12
C LEU A 153 -3.83 -48.06 33.29
N ASN A 154 -4.72 -49.00 33.03
CA ASN A 154 -5.52 -49.63 34.05
C ASN A 154 -4.77 -50.81 34.66
N GLY A 155 -4.86 -50.97 36.01
CA GLY A 155 -4.33 -52.10 36.73
C GLY A 155 -2.83 -52.04 37.07
N LYS A 156 -2.12 -50.99 36.64
CA LYS A 156 -0.70 -50.74 36.96
C LYS A 156 -0.42 -49.25 37.01
N VAL A 157 0.58 -48.88 37.82
CA VAL A 157 1.04 -47.47 37.86
C VAL A 157 1.65 -47.10 36.52
N LEU A 158 1.24 -45.96 35.99
CA LEU A 158 1.77 -45.41 34.74
C LEU A 158 3.12 -44.73 35.04
N GLU A 159 4.16 -45.17 34.34
CA GLU A 159 5.49 -44.56 34.40
C GLU A 159 5.68 -43.60 33.22
N ALA A 160 6.38 -42.49 33.47
CA ALA A 160 6.70 -41.54 32.41
C ALA A 160 7.61 -42.16 31.33
N GLY A 161 7.39 -41.77 30.06
CA GLY A 161 8.24 -42.16 28.94
C GLY A 161 8.07 -43.60 28.44
N LYS A 162 7.08 -44.33 28.97
CA LYS A 162 6.88 -45.76 28.64
C LYS A 162 6.13 -46.00 27.30
N TYR A 163 5.20 -45.12 26.98
CA TYR A 163 4.34 -45.24 25.83
C TYR A 163 4.59 -44.09 24.85
N GLU A 164 4.85 -44.44 23.59
CA GLU A 164 5.17 -43.50 22.52
C GLU A 164 3.95 -43.31 21.63
N PHE A 165 3.75 -42.06 21.21
CA PHE A 165 2.64 -41.63 20.37
C PHE A 165 3.17 -40.95 19.11
N GLU A 166 2.50 -41.16 17.98
CA GLU A 166 2.74 -40.46 16.74
C GLU A 166 1.61 -39.47 16.46
N LEU A 167 2.00 -38.27 16.08
CA LEU A 167 1.13 -37.26 15.50
C LEU A 167 1.37 -37.22 14.00
N LYS A 168 0.34 -37.47 13.20
CA LYS A 168 0.42 -37.47 11.73
C LYS A 168 -0.52 -36.44 11.15
N GLU A 169 -0.10 -35.82 10.05
CA GLU A 169 -0.95 -35.08 9.12
C GLU A 169 -0.96 -35.83 7.79
N GLY A 170 -2.13 -36.41 7.45
CA GLY A 170 -2.19 -37.44 6.41
C GLY A 170 -1.27 -38.63 6.73
N ASP A 171 -0.38 -38.98 5.81
CA ASP A 171 0.60 -40.06 5.99
C ASP A 171 1.92 -39.61 6.60
N LYS A 172 2.11 -38.29 6.76
CA LYS A 172 3.37 -37.73 7.28
C LYS A 172 3.37 -37.68 8.80
N VAL A 173 4.40 -38.25 9.45
CA VAL A 173 4.65 -38.04 10.89
C VAL A 173 5.15 -36.59 11.07
N VAL A 174 4.40 -35.83 11.87
CA VAL A 174 4.72 -34.44 12.22
C VAL A 174 5.58 -34.39 13.47
N ASP A 175 5.20 -35.18 14.48
CA ASP A 175 5.96 -35.30 15.73
C ASP A 175 5.71 -36.64 16.42
N THR A 176 6.57 -36.98 17.37
CA THR A 176 6.39 -38.10 18.31
C THR A 176 6.59 -37.61 19.73
N ALA A 177 5.80 -38.15 20.67
CA ALA A 177 5.87 -37.79 22.05
C ALA A 177 5.65 -39.01 22.96
N THR A 178 6.13 -38.96 24.20
CA THR A 178 5.88 -39.99 25.20
C THR A 178 5.00 -39.43 26.32
N ASN A 179 4.35 -40.33 27.07
CA ASN A 179 3.53 -39.94 28.19
C ASN A 179 4.37 -39.42 29.36
N ALA A 180 3.85 -38.41 30.09
CA ALA A 180 4.29 -38.05 31.42
C ALA A 180 3.74 -39.01 32.46
N ALA A 181 4.21 -38.93 33.72
CA ALA A 181 3.75 -39.79 34.80
C ALA A 181 2.25 -39.64 35.11
N ASP A 182 1.69 -38.43 34.90
CA ASP A 182 0.27 -38.16 35.03
C ASP A 182 -0.55 -38.65 33.83
N GLY A 183 0.11 -39.17 32.79
CA GLY A 183 -0.47 -39.64 31.54
C GLY A 183 -0.61 -38.57 30.47
N THR A 184 -0.22 -37.33 30.68
CA THR A 184 -0.25 -36.30 29.67
C THR A 184 0.77 -36.62 28.57
N VAL A 185 0.37 -36.53 27.31
CA VAL A 185 1.20 -36.61 26.13
C VAL A 185 1.17 -35.25 25.47
N THR A 186 2.32 -34.59 25.35
CA THR A 186 2.42 -33.24 24.75
C THR A 186 3.33 -33.30 23.56
N PHE A 187 2.81 -32.96 22.39
CA PHE A 187 3.59 -32.78 21.17
C PHE A 187 4.20 -31.39 21.12
N LYS A 188 5.26 -31.21 20.34
CA LYS A 188 5.87 -29.91 20.12
C LYS A 188 4.90 -28.95 19.43
N ASP A 189 5.09 -27.68 19.68
CA ASP A 189 4.31 -26.65 19.03
C ASP A 189 4.46 -26.73 17.50
N ILE A 190 3.32 -26.69 16.82
CA ILE A 190 3.24 -26.66 15.35
C ILE A 190 2.99 -25.22 14.92
N GLU A 191 3.89 -24.69 14.09
CA GLU A 191 3.74 -23.34 13.52
C GLU A 191 2.86 -23.34 12.29
N TYR A 192 2.00 -22.33 12.19
CA TYR A 192 1.12 -22.06 11.06
C TYR A 192 1.40 -20.67 10.47
N ALA A 193 1.53 -20.60 9.17
CA ALA A 193 1.87 -19.36 8.44
C ALA A 193 0.78 -18.89 7.47
N ALA A 194 -0.33 -19.62 7.38
CA ALA A 194 -1.46 -19.32 6.50
C ALA A 194 -2.79 -19.67 7.19
N VAL A 195 -3.86 -19.03 6.73
CA VAL A 195 -5.24 -19.38 7.13
C VAL A 195 -5.61 -20.67 6.43
N GLU A 196 -5.69 -21.78 7.19
CA GLU A 196 -5.95 -23.12 6.68
C GLU A 196 -6.52 -24.03 7.77
N ASN A 197 -7.23 -25.08 7.38
CA ASN A 197 -7.69 -26.14 8.29
C ASN A 197 -6.74 -27.33 8.21
N HIS A 198 -6.23 -27.75 9.36
CA HIS A 198 -5.35 -28.90 9.49
C HIS A 198 -6.09 -30.02 10.22
N THR A 199 -5.87 -31.26 9.78
CA THR A 199 -6.40 -32.45 10.44
C THR A 199 -5.25 -33.38 10.78
N TYR A 200 -5.10 -33.63 12.07
CA TYR A 200 -4.06 -34.52 12.60
C TYR A 200 -4.68 -35.82 13.12
N THR A 201 -3.90 -36.87 13.09
CA THR A 201 -4.25 -38.16 13.69
C THR A 201 -3.21 -38.51 14.75
N ILE A 202 -3.67 -38.79 15.97
CA ILE A 202 -2.85 -39.30 17.07
C ILE A 202 -3.07 -40.80 17.18
N SER A 203 -1.99 -41.58 17.26
CA SER A 203 -2.01 -43.02 17.51
C SER A 203 -0.91 -43.41 18.47
N GLU A 204 -1.18 -44.40 19.32
CA GLU A 204 -0.16 -45.05 20.17
C GLU A 204 0.67 -46.01 19.33
N LYS A 205 1.99 -46.02 19.49
CA LYS A 205 2.86 -47.01 18.85
C LYS A 205 2.76 -48.34 19.62
N ALA A 206 2.64 -49.41 18.85
CA ALA A 206 2.68 -50.75 19.44
C ALA A 206 4.02 -50.98 20.19
N GLY A 207 3.93 -51.51 21.36
CA GLY A 207 5.08 -51.88 22.19
C GLY A 207 5.07 -53.36 22.54
N SER A 208 5.99 -53.77 23.44
CA SER A 208 6.20 -55.17 23.82
C SER A 208 6.19 -55.40 25.35
N GLU A 209 5.57 -54.47 26.14
CA GLU A 209 5.52 -54.67 27.59
C GLU A 209 4.59 -55.84 27.94
N GLY A 210 5.13 -56.80 28.76
CA GLY A 210 4.40 -58.01 29.09
C GLY A 210 3.14 -57.70 29.94
N GLY A 211 1.98 -58.26 29.54
CA GLY A 211 0.71 -58.08 30.16
C GLY A 211 -0.04 -56.79 29.80
N VAL A 212 0.50 -56.00 28.88
CA VAL A 212 -0.14 -54.79 28.36
C VAL A 212 -0.77 -55.02 26.99
N THR A 213 -2.05 -54.66 26.85
CA THR A 213 -2.69 -54.56 25.55
C THR A 213 -2.64 -53.10 25.14
N TYR A 214 -1.95 -52.82 24.03
CA TYR A 214 -1.81 -51.46 23.47
C TYR A 214 -3.08 -51.01 22.75
N ASP A 215 -3.41 -49.73 22.89
CA ASP A 215 -4.52 -49.14 22.17
C ASP A 215 -4.17 -49.00 20.69
N THR A 216 -5.08 -49.45 19.82
CA THR A 216 -4.94 -49.34 18.35
C THR A 216 -5.80 -48.26 17.76
N ALA A 217 -6.55 -47.51 18.59
CA ALA A 217 -7.41 -46.45 18.15
C ALA A 217 -6.60 -45.28 17.55
N LYS A 218 -7.22 -44.62 16.57
CA LYS A 218 -6.73 -43.40 15.96
C LYS A 218 -7.67 -42.27 16.33
N HIS A 219 -7.11 -41.20 16.87
CA HIS A 219 -7.89 -40.03 17.28
C HIS A 219 -7.58 -38.85 16.40
N GLU A 220 -8.66 -38.26 15.85
CA GLU A 220 -8.56 -37.10 14.96
C GLU A 220 -8.58 -35.80 15.79
N VAL A 221 -7.69 -34.86 15.47
CA VAL A 221 -7.63 -33.50 16.03
C VAL A 221 -7.66 -32.51 14.89
N LYS A 222 -8.55 -31.55 14.96
CA LYS A 222 -8.68 -30.46 13.96
C LYS A 222 -8.18 -29.15 14.52
N VAL A 223 -7.34 -28.47 13.75
CA VAL A 223 -6.85 -27.13 14.03
C VAL A 223 -7.34 -26.22 12.90
N ALA A 224 -8.16 -25.22 13.25
CA ALA A 224 -8.57 -24.16 12.32
C ALA A 224 -7.71 -22.93 12.57
N VAL A 225 -6.96 -22.51 11.57
CA VAL A 225 -6.19 -21.26 11.58
C VAL A 225 -7.03 -20.19 10.85
N THR A 226 -7.42 -19.14 11.58
CA THR A 226 -8.32 -18.08 11.11
C THR A 226 -7.68 -16.70 11.23
#